data_02c4f1b2e973685fd4414e399c12dae5
#
_entry.id   02c4f1b2e973685fd4414e399c12dae5
#
_cell.length_a   1.000
_cell.length_b   1.000
_cell.length_c   1.000
_cell.angle_alpha   90.00
_cell.angle_beta   90.00
_cell.angle_gamma   90.00
#
_symmetry.space_group_name_H-M   'P 1'
#
loop_
_entity.id
_entity.type
_entity.pdbx_description
1 polymer ?
#
loop_
_entity_poly.entity_id
_entity_poly.type
_entity_poly.pdbx_seq_one_letter_code
_entity_poly.pdbx_strand_id
1 'polypeptide(L)'
;TVGAGETVDGLEGVAGTIVVRGTVDGDLSGTAGTIRIAESGTVTGNVQGAAGSVIVAGTVEGDVQIGAGSFDLTETGEIGGDLDVGSGSVFVDGTVGGNVKAGGSTVTLGPNADVAGEFRYDAEQFTQSGDASVAGDVVEDKSLRGESSGFGGFSTPSWFDTAFGFVTSLLLGAILLLVFPRFSAGVAARVGGSPIVTFGVGLLTLVGVPILLVLVAVTIVGIPFS
;
A
#
# COMPACT_ATOMS: atom_id res chain seq x y z
N THR A 1 -11.85 -19.25 2.75
CA THR A 1 -12.10 -19.41 4.19
C THR A 1 -11.58 -20.75 4.64
N VAL A 2 -10.75 -20.78 5.69
CA VAL A 2 -10.32 -22.01 6.39
C VAL A 2 -11.22 -22.16 7.61
N GLY A 3 -11.96 -23.27 7.66
CA GLY A 3 -12.93 -23.55 8.72
C GLY A 3 -12.27 -23.96 10.04
N ALA A 4 -13.01 -23.85 11.17
CA ALA A 4 -12.50 -24.30 12.46
C ALA A 4 -12.21 -25.82 12.42
N GLY A 5 -11.00 -26.21 12.85
CA GLY A 5 -10.53 -27.60 12.81
C GLY A 5 -10.06 -28.08 11.42
N GLU A 6 -10.12 -27.25 10.41
CA GLU A 6 -9.56 -27.51 9.08
C GLU A 6 -8.08 -27.13 9.07
N THR A 7 -7.25 -27.92 8.39
CA THR A 7 -5.85 -27.62 8.13
C THR A 7 -5.61 -27.60 6.62
N VAL A 8 -4.93 -26.59 6.14
CA VAL A 8 -4.53 -26.44 4.73
C VAL A 8 -3.04 -26.19 4.62
N ASP A 9 -2.39 -26.76 3.62
CA ASP A 9 -0.95 -26.58 3.34
C ASP A 9 -0.73 -25.25 2.60
N GLY A 10 -0.54 -24.17 3.34
CA GLY A 10 -0.41 -22.83 2.81
C GLY A 10 -1.70 -22.26 2.20
N LEU A 11 -1.75 -20.97 2.01
CA LEU A 11 -2.86 -20.29 1.35
C LEU A 11 -2.34 -19.17 0.45
N GLU A 12 -2.60 -19.29 -0.85
CA GLU A 12 -2.25 -18.25 -1.82
C GLU A 12 -3.45 -17.88 -2.68
N GLY A 13 -3.65 -16.59 -2.92
CA GLY A 13 -4.69 -16.16 -3.85
C GLY A 13 -5.22 -14.75 -3.70
N VAL A 14 -6.22 -14.47 -4.54
CA VAL A 14 -6.98 -13.21 -4.55
C VAL A 14 -8.43 -13.49 -4.20
N ALA A 15 -8.97 -12.77 -3.22
CA ALA A 15 -10.33 -12.98 -2.74
C ALA A 15 -11.00 -11.68 -2.28
N GLY A 16 -12.33 -11.68 -2.23
CA GLY A 16 -13.04 -10.58 -1.55
C GLY A 16 -12.75 -10.59 -0.04
N THR A 17 -12.72 -11.79 0.57
CA THR A 17 -12.47 -11.97 2.00
C THR A 17 -11.74 -13.28 2.25
N ILE A 18 -10.67 -13.21 3.02
CA ILE A 18 -9.92 -14.35 3.57
C ILE A 18 -10.23 -14.42 5.06
N VAL A 19 -10.73 -15.56 5.54
CA VAL A 19 -10.97 -15.81 6.97
C VAL A 19 -10.32 -17.13 7.35
N VAL A 20 -9.42 -17.07 8.34
CA VAL A 20 -8.75 -18.23 8.93
C VAL A 20 -9.31 -18.46 10.33
N ARG A 21 -9.99 -19.62 10.53
CA ARG A 21 -10.48 -20.11 11.83
C ARG A 21 -9.85 -21.43 12.22
N GLY A 22 -9.21 -22.11 11.27
CA GLY A 22 -8.45 -23.33 11.44
C GLY A 22 -6.95 -23.06 11.32
N THR A 23 -6.20 -24.03 10.82
CA THR A 23 -4.75 -23.94 10.68
C THR A 23 -4.35 -23.80 9.21
N VAL A 24 -3.51 -22.84 8.92
CA VAL A 24 -2.74 -22.76 7.69
C VAL A 24 -1.33 -23.26 8.04
N ASP A 25 -0.99 -24.47 7.58
CA ASP A 25 0.33 -25.07 7.77
C ASP A 25 1.25 -24.57 6.63
N GLY A 26 2.01 -23.51 6.91
CA GLY A 26 2.81 -22.76 5.95
C GLY A 26 2.36 -21.32 5.82
N ASP A 27 2.74 -20.70 4.70
CA ASP A 27 2.56 -19.27 4.47
C ASP A 27 1.13 -18.92 4.01
N LEU A 28 0.67 -17.74 4.40
CA LEU A 28 -0.51 -17.09 3.86
C LEU A 28 -0.06 -15.92 2.96
N SER A 29 -0.28 -16.03 1.66
CA SER A 29 0.07 -15.00 0.69
C SER A 29 -1.13 -14.59 -0.15
N GLY A 30 -1.47 -13.30 -0.20
CA GLY A 30 -2.58 -12.90 -1.04
C GLY A 30 -3.02 -11.46 -0.97
N THR A 31 -4.00 -11.18 -1.86
CA THR A 31 -4.66 -9.88 -1.90
C THR A 31 -6.15 -10.06 -1.66
N ALA A 32 -6.71 -9.26 -0.75
CA ALA A 32 -8.14 -9.35 -0.42
C ALA A 32 -8.77 -8.01 -0.08
N GLY A 33 -10.09 -7.95 -0.12
CA GLY A 33 -10.81 -6.83 0.48
C GLY A 33 -10.63 -6.81 2.01
N THR A 34 -10.70 -8.02 2.63
CA THR A 34 -10.47 -8.20 4.07
C THR A 34 -9.69 -9.49 4.31
N ILE A 35 -8.67 -9.44 5.17
CA ILE A 35 -7.99 -10.60 5.74
C ILE A 35 -8.28 -10.62 7.24
N ARG A 36 -8.80 -11.74 7.73
CA ARG A 36 -9.09 -11.95 9.15
C ARG A 36 -8.52 -13.29 9.62
N ILE A 37 -7.59 -13.23 10.57
CA ILE A 37 -7.16 -14.38 11.34
C ILE A 37 -7.96 -14.33 12.65
N ALA A 38 -8.92 -15.25 12.80
CA ALA A 38 -9.79 -15.29 13.98
C ALA A 38 -9.03 -15.83 15.19
N GLU A 39 -9.54 -15.63 16.40
CA GLU A 39 -8.91 -16.10 17.67
C GLU A 39 -8.53 -17.60 17.64
N SER A 40 -9.33 -18.42 16.95
CA SER A 40 -9.04 -19.85 16.77
C SER A 40 -8.16 -20.17 15.57
N GLY A 41 -7.77 -19.15 14.80
CA GLY A 41 -6.97 -19.30 13.59
C GLY A 41 -5.47 -19.29 13.88
N THR A 42 -4.74 -20.20 13.23
CA THR A 42 -3.28 -20.28 13.32
C THR A 42 -2.68 -20.31 11.93
N VAL A 43 -1.63 -19.52 11.71
CA VAL A 43 -0.76 -19.59 10.53
C VAL A 43 0.63 -19.94 11.03
N THR A 44 1.18 -21.09 10.62
CA THR A 44 2.50 -21.56 11.09
C THR A 44 3.65 -20.90 10.36
N GLY A 45 3.41 -20.38 9.17
CA GLY A 45 4.38 -19.63 8.37
C GLY A 45 4.17 -18.12 8.44
N ASN A 46 4.62 -17.44 7.40
CA ASN A 46 4.55 -16.00 7.27
C ASN A 46 3.20 -15.56 6.68
N VAL A 47 2.82 -14.33 6.96
CA VAL A 47 1.66 -13.66 6.34
C VAL A 47 2.14 -12.51 5.49
N GLN A 48 1.89 -12.58 4.17
CA GLN A 48 2.30 -11.55 3.23
C GLN A 48 1.14 -11.14 2.33
N GLY A 49 1.02 -9.85 2.05
CA GLY A 49 0.03 -9.42 1.06
C GLY A 49 -0.51 -8.02 1.22
N ALA A 50 -1.68 -7.80 0.57
CA ALA A 50 -2.37 -6.52 0.63
C ALA A 50 -3.86 -6.70 0.87
N ALA A 51 -4.45 -5.81 1.66
CA ALA A 51 -5.90 -5.82 1.89
C ALA A 51 -6.48 -4.43 2.14
N GLY A 52 -7.79 -4.28 1.96
CA GLY A 52 -8.49 -3.10 2.45
C GLY A 52 -8.45 -3.02 3.98
N SER A 53 -8.65 -4.17 4.65
CA SER A 53 -8.59 -4.28 6.11
C SER A 53 -7.97 -5.61 6.52
N VAL A 54 -7.09 -5.57 7.52
CA VAL A 54 -6.47 -6.76 8.13
C VAL A 54 -6.76 -6.77 9.62
N ILE A 55 -7.24 -7.90 10.11
CA ILE A 55 -7.53 -8.12 11.53
C ILE A 55 -6.84 -9.42 11.95
N VAL A 56 -5.94 -9.33 12.93
CA VAL A 56 -5.24 -10.46 13.52
C VAL A 56 -5.68 -10.60 14.98
N ALA A 57 -6.52 -11.62 15.24
CA ALA A 57 -6.99 -11.98 16.58
C ALA A 57 -6.49 -13.36 17.00
N GLY A 58 -5.92 -14.13 16.06
CA GLY A 58 -5.32 -15.44 16.29
C GLY A 58 -3.81 -15.38 16.26
N THR A 59 -3.17 -16.54 15.99
CA THR A 59 -1.72 -16.69 16.04
C THR A 59 -1.10 -16.75 14.65
N VAL A 60 -0.03 -16.01 14.44
CA VAL A 60 0.91 -16.13 13.31
C VAL A 60 2.27 -16.47 13.93
N GLU A 61 2.81 -17.66 13.65
CA GLU A 61 4.10 -18.06 14.23
C GLU A 61 5.29 -17.39 13.55
N GLY A 62 5.16 -17.03 12.26
CA GLY A 62 6.17 -16.35 11.45
C GLY A 62 6.05 -14.83 11.44
N ASP A 63 6.59 -14.24 10.38
CA ASP A 63 6.59 -12.79 10.15
C ASP A 63 5.30 -12.34 9.48
N VAL A 64 4.92 -11.09 9.70
CA VAL A 64 3.79 -10.44 9.03
C VAL A 64 4.29 -9.25 8.22
N GLN A 65 4.10 -9.30 6.90
CA GLN A 65 4.39 -8.20 5.99
C GLN A 65 3.15 -7.81 5.19
N ILE A 66 2.51 -6.70 5.56
CA ILE A 66 1.19 -6.33 5.04
C ILE A 66 1.12 -4.87 4.62
N GLY A 67 0.55 -4.65 3.42
CA GLY A 67 0.02 -3.35 3.01
C GLY A 67 -1.51 -3.30 3.18
N ALA A 68 -2.05 -2.35 3.95
CA ALA A 68 -3.48 -2.30 4.19
C ALA A 68 -4.06 -0.88 4.20
N GLY A 69 -5.38 -0.75 4.08
CA GLY A 69 -6.08 0.48 4.43
C GLY A 69 -6.14 0.66 5.95
N SER A 70 -6.42 -0.44 6.67
CA SER A 70 -6.38 -0.52 8.13
C SER A 70 -5.80 -1.85 8.59
N PHE A 71 -4.97 -1.82 9.60
CA PHE A 71 -4.38 -2.98 10.26
C PHE A 71 -4.73 -2.95 11.76
N ASP A 72 -5.19 -4.08 12.28
CA ASP A 72 -5.63 -4.24 13.66
C ASP A 72 -5.09 -5.57 14.22
N LEU A 73 -4.10 -5.50 15.12
CA LEU A 73 -3.67 -6.59 15.96
C LEU A 73 -4.41 -6.46 17.29
N THR A 74 -5.39 -7.34 17.50
CA THR A 74 -6.24 -7.28 18.69
C THR A 74 -5.51 -7.81 19.94
N GLU A 75 -6.08 -7.62 21.13
CA GLU A 75 -5.51 -8.07 22.41
C GLU A 75 -5.19 -9.57 22.46
N THR A 76 -5.94 -10.38 21.69
CA THR A 76 -5.73 -11.84 21.60
C THR A 76 -4.80 -12.24 20.47
N GLY A 77 -4.41 -11.29 19.61
CA GLY A 77 -3.55 -11.53 18.46
C GLY A 77 -2.10 -11.73 18.87
N GLU A 78 -1.44 -12.72 18.28
CA GLU A 78 -0.04 -13.05 18.52
C GLU A 78 0.71 -13.19 17.20
N ILE A 79 1.84 -12.51 17.09
CA ILE A 79 2.79 -12.62 15.98
C ILE A 79 4.13 -13.05 16.58
N GLY A 80 4.61 -14.25 16.20
CA GLY A 80 5.86 -14.81 16.75
C GLY A 80 7.10 -14.14 16.19
N GLY A 81 7.07 -13.67 14.94
CA GLY A 81 8.16 -13.00 14.25
C GLY A 81 8.06 -11.48 14.25
N ASP A 82 8.58 -10.88 13.19
CA ASP A 82 8.57 -9.42 12.95
C ASP A 82 7.23 -8.98 12.33
N LEU A 83 6.82 -7.75 12.63
CA LEU A 83 5.67 -7.09 12.02
C LEU A 83 6.14 -5.91 11.16
N ASP A 84 5.93 -6.00 9.84
CA ASP A 84 6.17 -4.90 8.89
C ASP A 84 4.82 -4.51 8.26
N VAL A 85 4.31 -3.35 8.62
CA VAL A 85 2.98 -2.90 8.19
C VAL A 85 3.01 -1.47 7.64
N GLY A 86 2.54 -1.33 6.39
CA GLY A 86 2.22 -0.04 5.77
C GLY A 86 0.70 0.13 5.65
N SER A 87 0.11 1.08 6.38
CA SER A 87 -1.35 1.20 6.43
C SER A 87 -1.79 2.64 6.71
N GLY A 88 -3.00 3.01 6.30
CA GLY A 88 -3.57 4.31 6.68
C GLY A 88 -3.73 4.44 8.19
N SER A 89 -4.15 3.35 8.85
CA SER A 89 -4.30 3.28 10.31
C SER A 89 -3.76 1.95 10.81
N VAL A 90 -2.85 1.99 11.78
CA VAL A 90 -2.26 0.83 12.45
C VAL A 90 -2.67 0.85 13.92
N PHE A 91 -3.28 -0.22 14.39
CA PHE A 91 -3.57 -0.46 15.79
C PHE A 91 -2.89 -1.75 16.24
N VAL A 92 -2.05 -1.67 17.26
CA VAL A 92 -1.33 -2.81 17.84
C VAL A 92 -1.70 -2.89 19.31
N ASP A 93 -2.46 -3.92 19.66
CA ASP A 93 -2.92 -4.16 21.05
C ASP A 93 -2.63 -5.61 21.52
N GLY A 94 -1.91 -6.40 20.71
CA GLY A 94 -1.52 -7.77 20.98
C GLY A 94 -0.02 -7.94 21.15
N THR A 95 0.44 -9.20 21.03
CA THR A 95 1.84 -9.58 21.25
C THR A 95 2.60 -9.69 19.93
N VAL A 96 3.83 -9.12 19.89
CA VAL A 96 4.77 -9.28 18.78
C VAL A 96 6.12 -9.75 19.35
N GLY A 97 6.53 -10.96 18.95
CA GLY A 97 7.77 -11.60 19.44
C GLY A 97 9.06 -10.99 18.83
N GLY A 98 8.95 -10.29 17.72
CA GLY A 98 10.05 -9.62 17.02
C GLY A 98 9.98 -8.10 17.08
N ASN A 99 10.51 -7.48 16.03
CA ASN A 99 10.49 -6.03 15.85
C ASN A 99 9.20 -5.60 15.13
N VAL A 100 8.81 -4.36 15.36
CA VAL A 100 7.68 -3.75 14.65
C VAL A 100 8.18 -2.59 13.79
N LYS A 101 7.78 -2.60 12.51
CA LYS A 101 7.89 -1.46 11.61
C LYS A 101 6.49 -1.07 11.18
N ALA A 102 6.03 0.12 11.56
CA ALA A 102 4.69 0.59 11.28
C ALA A 102 4.72 1.94 10.55
N GLY A 103 4.27 1.97 9.30
CA GLY A 103 4.11 3.17 8.50
C GLY A 103 2.64 3.53 8.29
N GLY A 104 2.26 4.80 8.51
CA GLY A 104 0.89 5.22 8.24
C GLY A 104 0.53 6.64 8.65
N SER A 105 -0.74 7.02 8.47
CA SER A 105 -1.20 8.31 8.98
C SER A 105 -1.38 8.29 10.49
N THR A 106 -1.91 7.18 11.02
CA THR A 106 -2.12 7.00 12.46
C THR A 106 -1.55 5.66 12.89
N VAL A 107 -0.70 5.67 13.92
CA VAL A 107 -0.16 4.48 14.56
C VAL A 107 -0.48 4.55 16.05
N THR A 108 -1.13 3.52 16.57
CA THR A 108 -1.55 3.45 17.97
C THR A 108 -1.05 2.14 18.59
N LEU A 109 -0.35 2.24 19.71
CA LEU A 109 -0.04 1.13 20.61
C LEU A 109 -1.10 1.12 21.73
N GLY A 110 -1.88 0.05 21.75
CA GLY A 110 -2.92 -0.17 22.75
C GLY A 110 -2.39 -0.57 24.12
N PRO A 111 -3.25 -0.69 25.14
CA PRO A 111 -2.85 -1.00 26.50
C PRO A 111 -2.32 -2.43 26.68
N ASN A 112 -2.71 -3.36 25.81
CA ASN A 112 -2.27 -4.77 25.89
C ASN A 112 -1.10 -5.06 24.94
N ALA A 113 -0.58 -4.05 24.23
CA ALA A 113 0.54 -4.22 23.32
C ALA A 113 1.80 -4.67 24.06
N ASP A 114 2.36 -5.80 23.64
CA ASP A 114 3.63 -6.33 24.15
C ASP A 114 4.56 -6.66 22.97
N VAL A 115 5.62 -5.85 22.81
CA VAL A 115 6.58 -5.96 21.73
C VAL A 115 7.94 -6.35 22.32
N ALA A 116 8.43 -7.54 21.96
CA ALA A 116 9.71 -8.04 22.48
C ALA A 116 10.93 -7.37 21.82
N GLY A 117 10.78 -6.78 20.66
CA GLY A 117 11.82 -6.08 19.92
C GLY A 117 11.72 -4.56 19.96
N GLU A 118 12.32 -3.92 18.94
CA GLU A 118 12.25 -2.49 18.69
C GLU A 118 10.92 -2.12 17.99
N PHE A 119 10.34 -0.98 18.35
CA PHE A 119 9.19 -0.43 17.68
C PHE A 119 9.58 0.81 16.86
N ARG A 120 9.64 0.66 15.53
CA ARG A 120 9.94 1.75 14.59
C ARG A 120 8.67 2.19 13.89
N TYR A 121 8.41 3.49 13.87
CA TYR A 121 7.23 4.01 13.21
C TYR A 121 7.52 5.26 12.37
N ASP A 122 6.70 5.46 11.33
CA ASP A 122 6.56 6.73 10.62
C ASP A 122 5.05 7.06 10.54
N ALA A 123 4.61 8.02 11.34
CA ALA A 123 3.21 8.40 11.42
C ALA A 123 3.03 9.91 11.57
N GLU A 124 1.90 10.41 11.04
CA GLU A 124 1.48 11.80 11.32
C GLU A 124 0.99 11.95 12.75
N GLN A 125 0.35 10.88 13.25
CA GLN A 125 -0.13 10.79 14.64
C GLN A 125 0.33 9.45 15.23
N PHE A 126 1.14 9.54 16.28
CA PHE A 126 1.54 8.38 17.07
C PHE A 126 0.94 8.52 18.48
N THR A 127 0.32 7.44 18.95
CA THR A 127 -0.23 7.36 20.31
C THR A 127 0.23 6.07 20.95
N GLN A 128 0.78 6.13 22.14
CA GLN A 128 1.15 4.97 22.94
C GLN A 128 0.41 5.00 24.27
N SER A 129 -0.24 3.88 24.61
CA SER A 129 -0.81 3.69 25.94
C SER A 129 0.28 3.61 26.99
N GLY A 130 0.01 4.12 28.19
CA GLY A 130 0.96 4.02 29.32
C GLY A 130 1.16 2.59 29.82
N ASP A 131 0.27 1.66 29.45
CA ASP A 131 0.35 0.24 29.84
C ASP A 131 0.99 -0.62 28.75
N ALA A 132 1.27 -0.06 27.54
CA ALA A 132 1.96 -0.76 26.47
C ALA A 132 3.41 -1.06 26.86
N SER A 133 3.84 -2.32 26.62
CA SER A 133 5.18 -2.82 26.85
C SER A 133 5.94 -2.89 25.53
N VAL A 134 7.14 -2.30 25.49
CA VAL A 134 8.10 -2.45 24.39
C VAL A 134 9.46 -2.69 25.01
N ALA A 135 10.06 -3.87 24.75
CA ALA A 135 11.34 -4.22 25.36
C ALA A 135 12.52 -3.46 24.74
N GLY A 136 12.42 -3.12 23.47
CA GLY A 136 13.38 -2.28 22.76
C GLY A 136 13.03 -0.79 22.77
N ASP A 137 13.64 -0.04 21.87
CA ASP A 137 13.41 1.39 21.73
C ASP A 137 12.16 1.65 20.87
N VAL A 138 11.44 2.74 21.19
CA VAL A 138 10.38 3.29 20.34
C VAL A 138 10.94 4.46 19.56
N VAL A 139 11.11 4.30 18.25
CA VAL A 139 11.84 5.23 17.39
C VAL A 139 10.98 5.71 16.22
N GLU A 140 10.89 7.04 16.04
CA GLU A 140 10.35 7.61 14.81
C GLU A 140 11.38 7.48 13.67
N ASP A 141 11.03 6.74 12.61
CA ASP A 141 11.90 6.50 11.47
C ASP A 141 11.27 6.99 10.16
N LYS A 142 11.57 8.22 9.80
CA LYS A 142 11.05 8.87 8.59
C LYS A 142 11.50 8.21 7.28
N SER A 143 12.43 7.26 7.31
CA SER A 143 12.83 6.50 6.11
C SER A 143 11.75 5.50 5.67
N LEU A 144 10.89 5.04 6.60
CA LEU A 144 9.79 4.12 6.30
C LEU A 144 8.78 4.73 5.31
N ARG A 145 8.65 6.05 5.25
CA ARG A 145 7.80 6.77 4.28
C ARG A 145 8.31 6.65 2.84
N GLY A 146 9.61 6.43 2.65
CA GLY A 146 10.23 6.21 1.35
C GLY A 146 10.13 4.78 0.84
N GLU A 147 9.94 3.81 1.74
CA GLU A 147 9.82 2.39 1.42
C GLU A 147 8.37 1.90 1.27
N SER A 148 7.38 2.72 1.67
CA SER A 148 5.98 2.43 1.38
C SER A 148 5.67 2.62 -0.11
N SER A 149 6.40 1.91 -0.93
CA SER A 149 6.12 1.73 -2.34
C SER A 149 4.81 0.95 -2.45
N GLY A 150 3.77 1.66 -2.77
CA GLY A 150 2.53 1.23 -3.37
C GLY A 150 2.04 -0.18 -3.08
N PHE A 151 0.79 -0.28 -2.68
CA PHE A 151 -0.04 -1.48 -2.69
C PHE A 151 0.73 -2.81 -2.54
N GLY A 152 0.90 -3.22 -1.27
CA GLY A 152 1.23 -4.61 -0.92
C GLY A 152 2.62 -5.04 -1.34
N GLY A 153 3.65 -4.78 -0.54
CA GLY A 153 4.88 -5.57 -0.42
C GLY A 153 5.59 -6.11 -1.68
N PHE A 154 5.05 -5.87 -2.86
CA PHE A 154 5.71 -6.15 -4.12
C PHE A 154 6.72 -5.03 -4.38
N SER A 155 7.97 -5.27 -4.06
CA SER A 155 9.07 -4.51 -4.67
C SER A 155 9.02 -4.76 -6.17
N THR A 156 8.24 -3.94 -6.89
CA THR A 156 8.29 -3.94 -8.35
C THR A 156 9.73 -3.61 -8.74
N PRO A 157 10.39 -4.43 -9.54
CA PRO A 157 11.70 -4.07 -10.06
C PRO A 157 11.61 -2.68 -10.68
N SER A 158 12.58 -1.82 -10.42
CA SER A 158 12.58 -0.41 -10.88
C SER A 158 12.34 -0.22 -12.39
N TRP A 159 12.59 -1.26 -13.19
CA TRP A 159 12.25 -1.29 -14.61
C TRP A 159 10.74 -1.40 -14.87
N PHE A 160 9.96 -1.97 -13.92
CA PHE A 160 8.51 -2.14 -14.09
C PHE A 160 7.78 -0.80 -14.00
N ASP A 161 8.17 0.07 -13.07
CA ASP A 161 7.61 1.43 -12.98
C ASP A 161 7.92 2.24 -14.23
N THR A 162 9.14 2.09 -14.75
CA THR A 162 9.56 2.72 -16.01
C THR A 162 8.78 2.15 -17.21
N ALA A 163 8.64 0.83 -17.29
CA ALA A 163 7.90 0.16 -18.36
C ALA A 163 6.39 0.46 -18.29
N PHE A 164 5.80 0.46 -17.11
CA PHE A 164 4.39 0.80 -16.90
C PHE A 164 4.11 2.26 -17.26
N GLY A 165 4.98 3.18 -16.83
CA GLY A 165 4.90 4.59 -17.21
C GLY A 165 5.01 4.78 -18.73
N PHE A 166 5.90 4.02 -19.38
CA PHE A 166 6.07 4.06 -20.83
C PHE A 166 4.84 3.52 -21.58
N VAL A 167 4.31 2.38 -21.17
CA VAL A 167 3.09 1.78 -21.75
C VAL A 167 1.87 2.69 -21.56
N THR A 168 1.70 3.25 -20.37
CA THR A 168 0.60 4.18 -20.06
C THR A 168 0.70 5.44 -20.91
N SER A 169 1.91 5.98 -21.07
CA SER A 169 2.17 7.16 -21.90
C SER A 169 1.90 6.88 -23.40
N LEU A 170 2.26 5.68 -23.87
CA LEU A 170 2.05 5.23 -25.25
C LEU A 170 0.55 5.00 -25.54
N LEU A 171 -0.17 4.40 -24.59
CA LEU A 171 -1.64 4.22 -24.65
C LEU A 171 -2.35 5.58 -24.67
N LEU A 172 -1.94 6.51 -23.78
CA LEU A 172 -2.52 7.85 -23.76
C LEU A 172 -2.25 8.59 -25.08
N GLY A 173 -1.05 8.48 -25.62
CA GLY A 173 -0.69 9.01 -26.94
C GLY A 173 -1.53 8.40 -28.07
N ALA A 174 -1.72 7.09 -28.05
CA ALA A 174 -2.55 6.40 -29.03
C ALA A 174 -4.03 6.80 -28.95
N ILE A 175 -4.57 6.94 -27.74
CA ILE A 175 -5.94 7.43 -27.51
C ILE A 175 -6.07 8.87 -28.05
N LEU A 176 -5.09 9.73 -27.80
CA LEU A 176 -5.09 11.12 -28.25
C LEU A 176 -5.07 11.22 -29.78
N LEU A 177 -4.30 10.33 -30.46
CA LEU A 177 -4.28 10.23 -31.91
C LEU A 177 -5.61 9.70 -32.48
N LEU A 178 -6.29 8.79 -31.78
CA LEU A 178 -7.57 8.22 -32.20
C LEU A 178 -8.74 9.21 -32.00
N VAL A 179 -8.73 9.96 -30.91
CA VAL A 179 -9.79 10.92 -30.57
C VAL A 179 -9.68 12.22 -31.37
N PHE A 180 -8.44 12.61 -31.71
CA PHE A 180 -8.17 13.86 -32.44
C PHE A 180 -7.41 13.65 -33.78
N PRO A 181 -7.96 12.85 -34.73
CA PRO A 181 -7.26 12.52 -35.98
C PRO A 181 -7.00 13.73 -36.87
N ARG A 182 -7.87 14.75 -36.80
CA ARG A 182 -7.69 15.98 -37.57
C ARG A 182 -6.58 16.89 -37.05
N PHE A 183 -6.33 16.84 -35.75
CA PHE A 183 -5.22 17.58 -35.12
C PHE A 183 -3.90 16.92 -35.43
N SER A 184 -3.79 15.62 -35.33
CA SER A 184 -2.58 14.84 -35.62
C SER A 184 -2.13 14.93 -37.08
N ALA A 185 -3.09 14.88 -38.04
CA ALA A 185 -2.81 15.06 -39.45
C ALA A 185 -2.28 16.48 -39.77
N GLY A 186 -2.81 17.50 -39.09
CA GLY A 186 -2.35 18.90 -39.25
C GLY A 186 -0.93 19.14 -38.72
N VAL A 187 -0.53 18.44 -37.65
CA VAL A 187 0.82 18.49 -37.11
C VAL A 187 1.82 17.76 -38.02
N ALA A 188 1.46 16.53 -38.46
CA ALA A 188 2.31 15.75 -39.36
C ALA A 188 2.62 16.45 -40.69
N ALA A 189 1.65 17.17 -41.27
CA ALA A 189 1.83 17.90 -42.54
C ALA A 189 2.76 19.10 -42.40
N ARG A 190 2.95 19.67 -41.22
CA ARG A 190 3.81 20.83 -40.96
C ARG A 190 5.25 20.47 -40.57
N VAL A 191 5.50 19.25 -40.15
CA VAL A 191 6.84 18.74 -39.73
C VAL A 191 7.83 18.75 -40.91
N GLY A 192 7.36 18.61 -42.16
CA GLY A 192 8.21 18.59 -43.34
C GLY A 192 8.76 19.95 -43.79
N GLY A 193 8.27 21.10 -43.27
CA GLY A 193 8.61 22.41 -43.77
C GLY A 193 9.61 23.23 -42.95
N SER A 194 9.67 23.06 -41.63
CA SER A 194 10.62 23.81 -40.77
C SER A 194 10.76 23.14 -39.40
N PRO A 195 11.78 22.29 -39.20
CA PRO A 195 11.94 21.46 -37.99
C PRO A 195 12.08 22.29 -36.70
N ILE A 196 12.69 23.48 -36.77
CA ILE A 196 12.90 24.35 -35.60
C ILE A 196 11.57 24.94 -35.10
N VAL A 197 10.69 25.36 -35.99
CA VAL A 197 9.37 25.92 -35.63
C VAL A 197 8.48 24.83 -35.07
N THR A 198 8.54 23.63 -35.64
CA THR A 198 7.74 22.46 -35.17
C THR A 198 8.20 22.01 -33.80
N PHE A 199 9.51 21.98 -33.50
CA PHE A 199 10.08 21.72 -32.20
C PHE A 199 9.61 22.74 -31.15
N GLY A 200 9.66 24.04 -31.51
CA GLY A 200 9.20 25.11 -30.62
C GLY A 200 7.72 25.03 -30.29
N VAL A 201 6.87 24.75 -31.29
CA VAL A 201 5.42 24.58 -31.08
C VAL A 201 5.14 23.31 -30.24
N GLY A 202 5.87 22.21 -30.50
CA GLY A 202 5.75 20.96 -29.71
C GLY A 202 6.12 21.17 -28.24
N LEU A 203 7.22 21.87 -27.98
CA LEU A 203 7.66 22.20 -26.63
C LEU A 203 6.67 23.13 -25.91
N LEU A 204 6.16 24.13 -26.63
CA LEU A 204 5.17 25.08 -26.09
C LEU A 204 3.83 24.38 -25.76
N THR A 205 3.44 23.37 -26.55
CA THR A 205 2.24 22.55 -26.29
C THR A 205 2.48 21.62 -25.12
N LEU A 206 3.65 20.99 -25.04
CA LEU A 206 4.02 20.06 -23.96
C LEU A 206 4.02 20.75 -22.58
N VAL A 207 4.44 21.99 -22.52
CA VAL A 207 4.48 22.78 -21.28
C VAL A 207 3.17 23.55 -21.06
N GLY A 208 2.61 24.12 -22.12
CA GLY A 208 1.44 24.98 -22.05
C GLY A 208 0.14 24.23 -21.69
N VAL A 209 -0.04 23.00 -22.19
CA VAL A 209 -1.26 22.22 -21.93
C VAL A 209 -1.38 21.81 -20.45
N PRO A 210 -0.34 21.28 -19.79
CA PRO A 210 -0.41 21.00 -18.35
C PRO A 210 -0.65 22.25 -17.51
N ILE A 211 0.00 23.36 -17.83
CA ILE A 211 -0.19 24.63 -17.11
C ILE A 211 -1.63 25.12 -17.27
N LEU A 212 -2.19 25.04 -18.47
CA LEU A 212 -3.58 25.43 -18.75
C LEU A 212 -4.57 24.52 -18.01
N LEU A 213 -4.32 23.21 -17.95
CA LEU A 213 -5.11 22.24 -17.19
C LEU A 213 -5.11 22.55 -15.69
N VAL A 214 -3.94 22.86 -15.13
CA VAL A 214 -3.82 23.25 -13.71
C VAL A 214 -4.56 24.57 -13.45
N LEU A 215 -4.44 25.56 -14.33
CA LEU A 215 -5.17 26.84 -14.21
C LEU A 215 -6.68 26.61 -14.26
N VAL A 216 -7.18 25.78 -15.18
CA VAL A 216 -8.60 25.43 -15.28
C VAL A 216 -9.07 24.69 -14.04
N ALA A 217 -8.30 23.73 -13.54
CA ALA A 217 -8.61 23.00 -12.32
C ALA A 217 -8.68 23.91 -11.09
N VAL A 218 -7.72 24.81 -10.94
CA VAL A 218 -7.71 25.82 -9.87
C VAL A 218 -8.90 26.78 -9.98
N THR A 219 -9.28 27.17 -11.21
CA THR A 219 -10.43 28.08 -11.42
C THR A 219 -11.77 27.39 -11.11
N ILE A 220 -11.90 26.09 -11.43
CA ILE A 220 -13.12 25.31 -11.13
C ILE A 220 -13.23 25.00 -9.64
N VAL A 221 -12.11 24.66 -8.97
CA VAL A 221 -12.08 24.37 -7.53
C VAL A 221 -12.11 25.65 -6.69
N GLY A 222 -11.65 26.77 -7.26
CA GLY A 222 -11.56 28.07 -6.56
C GLY A 222 -12.83 28.92 -6.61
N ILE A 223 -13.96 28.45 -7.15
CA ILE A 223 -15.23 29.17 -7.06
C ILE A 223 -15.84 28.87 -5.66
N PRO A 224 -15.79 29.80 -4.72
CA PRO A 224 -16.47 29.62 -3.44
C PRO A 224 -17.97 29.67 -3.69
N PHE A 225 -18.67 28.66 -3.25
CA PHE A 225 -20.11 28.72 -3.06
C PHE A 225 -20.40 29.83 -2.02
N SER A 226 -20.85 30.97 -2.50
CA SER A 226 -21.47 32.01 -1.67
C SER A 226 -22.92 31.63 -1.44
#